data_4a630281abfab2efb6913faccfbc3d69
#
_entry.id   4a630281abfab2efb6913faccfbc3d69
#
_cell.length_a   1.000
_cell.length_b   1.000
_cell.length_c   1.000
_cell.angle_alpha   90.00
_cell.angle_beta   90.00
_cell.angle_gamma   90.00
#
_symmetry.space_group_name_H-M   'P 1'
#
loop_
_entity.id
_entity.type
_entity.pdbx_description
1 polymer ?
#
loop_
_entity_poly.entity_id
_entity_poly.type
_entity_poly.pdbx_seq_one_letter_code
_entity_poly.pdbx_strand_id
1 'polypeptide(L)'
;MKKISVLLLSLFMFGIFANELPANFSKYQAHYTFKCDHGEKCAAAFDKYMNTPEVKAMNLEVDLYALDHKGWNEATHQVSFYYKDADEYAMAGNYYNTSKAGLMFRNAMNKLGVESIMTSMTKHVAANVGDDAGSELVTVNWDINVSNPAEFLPLWMELSKSTENYDWNADACGVQQHMLGNNGNGITHNVWCVFSSPQAALSFLDNYITCLLYTSPSPRDCR
;
A
#
# COMPACT_ATOMS: atom_id res chain seq x y z
N MET A 1 -64.43 4.70 -3.49
CA MET A 1 -63.33 5.54 -3.95
C MET A 1 -62.03 5.02 -3.28
N LYS A 2 -61.23 4.27 -3.99
CA LYS A 2 -59.96 3.68 -3.47
C LYS A 2 -58.84 4.71 -3.74
N LYS A 3 -58.21 5.23 -2.68
CA LYS A 3 -57.03 6.09 -2.78
C LYS A 3 -55.81 5.21 -3.04
N ILE A 4 -55.22 5.35 -4.21
CA ILE A 4 -53.93 4.74 -4.57
C ILE A 4 -52.86 5.69 -4.07
N SER A 5 -52.17 5.30 -3.01
CA SER A 5 -50.93 5.96 -2.57
C SER A 5 -49.77 5.49 -3.45
N VAL A 6 -49.30 6.36 -4.32
CA VAL A 6 -48.09 6.16 -5.09
C VAL A 6 -46.92 6.47 -4.16
N LEU A 7 -46.26 5.42 -3.72
CA LEU A 7 -44.97 5.50 -3.00
C LEU A 7 -43.89 5.81 -4.03
N LEU A 8 -43.45 7.06 -4.11
CA LEU A 8 -42.27 7.43 -4.89
C LEU A 8 -41.03 6.87 -4.18
N LEU A 9 -40.58 5.74 -4.67
CA LEU A 9 -39.25 5.18 -4.30
C LEU A 9 -38.22 6.04 -5.03
N SER A 10 -37.66 7.06 -4.35
CA SER A 10 -36.47 7.76 -4.80
C SER A 10 -35.30 6.80 -4.72
N LEU A 11 -35.00 6.17 -5.86
CA LEU A 11 -33.70 5.52 -6.05
C LEU A 11 -32.64 6.62 -5.99
N PHE A 12 -32.05 6.81 -4.81
CA PHE A 12 -30.72 7.41 -4.73
C PHE A 12 -29.77 6.44 -5.44
N MET A 13 -29.54 6.69 -6.71
CA MET A 13 -28.35 6.18 -7.37
C MET A 13 -27.16 6.86 -6.67
N PHE A 14 -26.63 6.20 -5.66
CA PHE A 14 -25.26 6.45 -5.27
C PHE A 14 -24.43 6.06 -6.50
N GLY A 15 -24.01 7.07 -7.26
CA GLY A 15 -22.95 6.92 -8.23
C GLY A 15 -21.76 6.37 -7.44
N ILE A 16 -21.55 5.08 -7.51
CA ILE A 16 -20.28 4.46 -7.17
C ILE A 16 -19.32 5.05 -8.21
N PHE A 17 -18.63 6.14 -7.84
CA PHE A 17 -17.44 6.52 -8.55
C PHE A 17 -16.46 5.37 -8.30
N ALA A 18 -16.48 4.38 -9.18
CA ALA A 18 -15.41 3.44 -9.31
C ALA A 18 -14.21 4.28 -9.75
N ASN A 19 -13.37 4.69 -8.81
CA ASN A 19 -12.04 5.16 -9.13
C ASN A 19 -11.35 3.97 -9.75
N GLU A 20 -11.32 3.93 -11.07
CA GLU A 20 -10.65 2.87 -11.80
C GLU A 20 -9.15 3.04 -11.54
N LEU A 21 -8.60 2.09 -10.81
CA LEU A 21 -7.14 1.93 -10.75
C LEU A 21 -6.63 1.76 -12.18
N PRO A 22 -5.42 2.23 -12.52
CA PRO A 22 -4.83 1.96 -13.82
C PRO A 22 -4.96 0.47 -14.18
N ALA A 23 -5.26 0.16 -15.44
CA ALA A 23 -5.64 -1.19 -15.89
C ALA A 23 -4.62 -2.30 -15.51
N ASN A 24 -3.36 -1.93 -15.32
CA ASN A 24 -2.28 -2.85 -14.94
C ASN A 24 -1.93 -2.77 -13.45
N PHE A 25 -2.66 -1.99 -12.66
CA PHE A 25 -2.35 -1.81 -11.25
C PHE A 25 -2.79 -3.03 -10.44
N SER A 26 -1.93 -3.50 -9.56
CA SER A 26 -2.22 -4.63 -8.69
C SER A 26 -3.33 -4.29 -7.71
N LYS A 27 -4.32 -5.18 -7.59
CA LYS A 27 -5.51 -4.94 -6.79
C LYS A 27 -5.27 -5.16 -5.30
N TYR A 28 -4.44 -6.14 -4.97
CA TYR A 28 -4.14 -6.53 -3.59
C TYR A 28 -2.65 -6.44 -3.33
N GLN A 29 -2.31 -6.17 -2.08
CA GLN A 29 -0.93 -6.18 -1.61
C GLN A 29 -0.85 -6.93 -0.28
N ALA A 30 0.05 -7.91 -0.20
CA ALA A 30 0.34 -8.60 1.06
C ALA A 30 1.67 -8.13 1.61
N HIS A 31 1.66 -7.69 2.86
CA HIS A 31 2.84 -7.19 3.56
C HIS A 31 3.29 -8.21 4.60
N TYR A 32 4.58 -8.52 4.56
CA TYR A 32 5.25 -9.39 5.52
C TYR A 32 6.37 -8.60 6.19
N THR A 33 6.12 -8.17 7.43
CA THR A 33 7.05 -7.36 8.20
C THR A 33 7.78 -8.26 9.18
N PHE A 34 9.09 -8.21 9.20
CA PHE A 34 9.93 -9.12 9.97
C PHE A 34 11.19 -8.47 10.52
N LYS A 35 11.74 -9.08 11.55
CA LYS A 35 13.05 -8.76 12.11
C LYS A 35 14.08 -9.73 11.56
N CYS A 36 15.17 -9.20 11.04
CA CYS A 36 16.33 -9.95 10.60
C CYS A 36 17.61 -9.20 10.99
N ASP A 37 18.41 -9.78 11.91
CA ASP A 37 19.68 -9.17 12.35
C ASP A 37 20.78 -9.28 11.29
N HIS A 38 20.57 -10.09 10.25
CA HIS A 38 21.51 -10.32 9.15
C HIS A 38 20.90 -9.91 7.81
N GLY A 39 20.56 -8.63 7.64
CA GLY A 39 19.79 -8.10 6.51
C GLY A 39 20.31 -8.56 5.13
N GLU A 40 21.60 -8.47 4.86
CA GLU A 40 22.19 -8.91 3.60
C GLU A 40 21.99 -10.42 3.33
N LYS A 41 22.07 -11.26 4.37
CA LYS A 41 21.84 -12.71 4.22
C LYS A 41 20.35 -13.01 4.01
N CYS A 42 19.47 -12.27 4.66
CA CYS A 42 18.03 -12.37 4.46
C CYS A 42 17.65 -11.93 3.05
N ALA A 43 18.18 -10.82 2.56
CA ALA A 43 17.99 -10.35 1.19
C ALA A 43 18.52 -11.38 0.16
N ALA A 44 19.71 -11.94 0.37
CA ALA A 44 20.25 -12.96 -0.51
C ALA A 44 19.42 -14.26 -0.51
N ALA A 45 18.87 -14.68 0.63
CA ALA A 45 17.98 -15.83 0.70
C ALA A 45 16.65 -15.56 -0.02
N PHE A 46 16.11 -14.35 0.11
CA PHE A 46 14.92 -13.90 -0.60
C PHE A 46 15.17 -13.85 -2.11
N ASP A 47 16.24 -13.20 -2.55
CA ASP A 47 16.63 -13.12 -3.96
C ASP A 47 16.78 -14.53 -4.59
N LYS A 48 17.43 -15.45 -3.89
CA LYS A 48 17.54 -16.83 -4.33
C LYS A 48 16.18 -17.50 -4.53
N TYR A 49 15.21 -17.26 -3.67
CA TYR A 49 13.85 -17.79 -3.80
C TYR A 49 13.14 -17.16 -5.01
N MET A 50 13.16 -15.84 -5.12
CA MET A 50 12.53 -15.09 -6.21
C MET A 50 13.12 -15.45 -7.58
N ASN A 51 14.40 -15.84 -7.62
CA ASN A 51 15.08 -16.26 -8.85
C ASN A 51 14.89 -17.75 -9.21
N THR A 52 14.06 -18.50 -8.50
CA THR A 52 13.69 -19.85 -8.95
C THR A 52 12.85 -19.78 -10.23
N PRO A 53 13.03 -20.74 -11.18
CA PRO A 53 12.32 -20.68 -12.47
C PRO A 53 10.81 -20.56 -12.33
N GLU A 54 10.24 -21.27 -11.37
CA GLU A 54 8.80 -21.31 -11.15
C GLU A 54 8.26 -19.99 -10.57
N VAL A 55 8.99 -19.37 -9.64
CA VAL A 55 8.60 -18.04 -9.08
C VAL A 55 8.73 -16.96 -10.13
N LYS A 56 9.84 -16.98 -10.91
CA LYS A 56 9.98 -16.07 -12.07
C LYS A 56 8.85 -16.20 -13.08
N ALA A 57 8.39 -17.44 -13.34
CA ALA A 57 7.30 -17.69 -14.27
C ALA A 57 5.96 -17.13 -13.78
N MET A 58 5.78 -16.88 -12.49
CA MET A 58 4.58 -16.23 -11.93
C MET A 58 4.54 -14.74 -12.24
N ASN A 59 5.70 -14.13 -12.56
CA ASN A 59 5.83 -12.69 -12.85
C ASN A 59 5.22 -11.80 -11.78
N LEU A 60 5.44 -12.17 -10.50
CA LEU A 60 4.97 -11.40 -9.36
C LEU A 60 5.78 -10.11 -9.22
N GLU A 61 5.08 -9.02 -9.01
CA GLU A 61 5.67 -7.77 -8.57
C GLU A 61 5.92 -7.85 -7.06
N VAL A 62 7.14 -7.46 -6.62
CA VAL A 62 7.53 -7.59 -5.23
C VAL A 62 8.59 -6.56 -4.86
N ASP A 63 8.42 -5.96 -3.69
CA ASP A 63 9.39 -5.05 -3.10
C ASP A 63 9.93 -5.60 -1.79
N LEU A 64 11.21 -5.38 -1.55
CA LEU A 64 11.88 -5.63 -0.28
C LEU A 64 12.41 -4.30 0.26
N TYR A 65 11.88 -3.88 1.39
CA TYR A 65 12.24 -2.64 2.06
C TYR A 65 13.11 -2.90 3.29
N ALA A 66 14.13 -2.06 3.49
CA ALA A 66 14.70 -1.81 4.82
C ALA A 66 13.83 -0.75 5.52
N LEU A 67 13.53 -0.95 6.79
CA LEU A 67 12.68 -0.06 7.58
C LEU A 67 13.54 0.85 8.46
N ASP A 68 13.70 2.11 8.08
CA ASP A 68 14.49 3.09 8.83
C ASP A 68 13.67 3.78 9.92
N HIS A 69 12.55 4.42 9.55
CA HIS A 69 11.68 5.17 10.45
C HIS A 69 10.37 4.41 10.71
N LYS A 70 10.44 3.40 11.54
CA LYS A 70 9.38 2.42 11.79
C LYS A 70 8.58 2.65 13.10
N GLY A 71 8.78 3.78 13.74
CA GLY A 71 8.14 4.07 15.02
C GLY A 71 8.61 3.09 16.12
N TRP A 72 7.67 2.54 16.88
CA TRP A 72 7.90 1.59 17.97
C TRP A 72 8.03 0.12 17.52
N ASN A 73 7.89 -0.17 16.24
CA ASN A 73 7.94 -1.52 15.69
C ASN A 73 9.39 -2.06 15.67
N GLU A 74 9.61 -3.30 16.11
CA GLU A 74 10.93 -3.94 16.13
C GLU A 74 11.37 -4.49 14.75
N ALA A 75 10.49 -4.50 13.78
CA ALA A 75 10.81 -4.98 12.43
C ALA A 75 11.98 -4.22 11.81
N THR A 76 12.78 -4.90 11.02
CA THR A 76 13.91 -4.33 10.27
C THR A 76 13.66 -4.29 8.78
N HIS A 77 12.75 -5.15 8.30
CA HIS A 77 12.46 -5.30 6.88
C HIS A 77 10.97 -5.55 6.65
N GLN A 78 10.52 -5.22 5.46
CA GLN A 78 9.20 -5.56 4.93
C GLN A 78 9.34 -6.09 3.50
N VAL A 79 8.63 -7.18 3.22
CA VAL A 79 8.38 -7.64 1.84
C VAL A 79 6.92 -7.34 1.51
N SER A 80 6.70 -6.74 0.36
CA SER A 80 5.38 -6.46 -0.18
C SER A 80 5.21 -7.18 -1.51
N PHE A 81 4.23 -8.09 -1.59
CA PHE A 81 3.84 -8.77 -2.82
C PHE A 81 2.58 -8.12 -3.37
N TYR A 82 2.58 -7.86 -4.66
CA TYR A 82 1.47 -7.26 -5.36
C TYR A 82 0.76 -8.33 -6.20
N TYR A 83 -0.56 -8.37 -6.10
CA TYR A 83 -1.40 -9.36 -6.79
C TYR A 83 -2.52 -8.69 -7.56
N LYS A 84 -2.70 -9.11 -8.80
CA LYS A 84 -3.78 -8.61 -9.66
C LYS A 84 -5.15 -9.05 -9.17
N ASP A 85 -5.20 -10.30 -8.67
CA ASP A 85 -6.45 -10.92 -8.21
C ASP A 85 -6.20 -11.97 -7.11
N ALA A 86 -7.30 -12.62 -6.70
CA ALA A 86 -7.26 -13.65 -5.66
C ALA A 86 -6.62 -14.97 -6.16
N ASP A 87 -6.69 -15.27 -7.45
CA ASP A 87 -6.13 -16.49 -8.03
C ASP A 87 -4.61 -16.42 -8.05
N GLU A 88 -4.04 -15.26 -8.40
CA GLU A 88 -2.59 -15.01 -8.34
C GLU A 88 -2.08 -15.12 -6.90
N TYR A 89 -2.79 -14.54 -5.92
CA TYR A 89 -2.48 -14.69 -4.50
C TYR A 89 -2.50 -16.17 -4.06
N ALA A 90 -3.56 -16.90 -4.43
CA ALA A 90 -3.72 -18.31 -4.06
C ALA A 90 -2.64 -19.19 -4.70
N MET A 91 -2.29 -18.94 -5.96
CA MET A 91 -1.23 -19.64 -6.69
C MET A 91 0.14 -19.43 -6.02
N ALA A 92 0.50 -18.18 -5.73
CA ALA A 92 1.77 -17.85 -5.09
C ALA A 92 1.86 -18.46 -3.67
N GLY A 93 0.80 -18.35 -2.89
CA GLY A 93 0.72 -18.91 -1.55
C GLY A 93 0.80 -20.45 -1.54
N ASN A 94 0.12 -21.10 -2.48
CA ASN A 94 0.20 -22.55 -2.63
C ASN A 94 1.63 -22.99 -2.97
N TYR A 95 2.26 -22.34 -3.95
CA TYR A 95 3.65 -22.65 -4.31
C TYR A 95 4.61 -22.44 -3.14
N TYR A 96 4.52 -21.32 -2.44
CA TYR A 96 5.33 -21.04 -1.26
C TYR A 96 5.21 -22.14 -0.20
N ASN A 97 3.99 -22.65 0.02
CA ASN A 97 3.72 -23.62 1.07
C ASN A 97 4.08 -25.07 0.69
N THR A 98 3.92 -25.44 -0.58
CA THR A 98 4.02 -26.85 -1.02
C THR A 98 5.29 -27.20 -1.79
N SER A 99 5.97 -26.19 -2.37
CA SER A 99 7.16 -26.44 -3.20
C SER A 99 8.42 -26.69 -2.38
N LYS A 100 9.35 -27.41 -3.01
CA LYS A 100 10.73 -27.60 -2.45
C LYS A 100 11.44 -26.26 -2.29
N ALA A 101 11.26 -25.33 -3.22
CA ALA A 101 11.88 -24.00 -3.16
C ALA A 101 11.35 -23.19 -1.98
N GLY A 102 10.04 -23.19 -1.77
CA GLY A 102 9.40 -22.54 -0.61
C GLY A 102 9.86 -23.14 0.73
N LEU A 103 9.98 -24.49 0.81
CA LEU A 103 10.52 -25.14 2.00
C LEU A 103 11.98 -24.75 2.26
N MET A 104 12.81 -24.72 1.22
CA MET A 104 14.22 -24.34 1.34
C MET A 104 14.35 -22.86 1.78
N PHE A 105 13.52 -21.96 1.27
CA PHE A 105 13.50 -20.57 1.66
C PHE A 105 13.09 -20.41 3.12
N ARG A 106 11.98 -21.01 3.56
CA ARG A 106 11.54 -20.96 4.98
C ARG A 106 12.62 -21.50 5.91
N ASN A 107 13.28 -22.61 5.55
CA ASN A 107 14.38 -23.17 6.34
C ASN A 107 15.61 -22.23 6.39
N ALA A 108 15.90 -21.50 5.31
CA ALA A 108 16.98 -20.52 5.29
C ALA A 108 16.65 -19.33 6.22
N MET A 109 15.44 -18.78 6.14
CA MET A 109 15.00 -17.69 7.00
C MET A 109 15.00 -18.10 8.48
N ASN A 110 14.50 -19.31 8.80
CA ASN A 110 14.53 -19.85 10.17
C ASN A 110 15.96 -19.98 10.71
N LYS A 111 16.92 -20.44 9.89
CA LYS A 111 18.33 -20.55 10.29
C LYS A 111 19.00 -19.19 10.53
N LEU A 112 18.49 -18.14 9.90
CA LEU A 112 18.95 -16.76 10.11
C LEU A 112 18.28 -16.10 11.31
N GLY A 113 17.39 -16.81 12.02
CA GLY A 113 16.67 -16.28 13.18
C GLY A 113 15.63 -15.22 12.83
N VAL A 114 15.07 -15.28 11.62
CA VAL A 114 14.05 -14.31 11.21
C VAL A 114 12.79 -14.49 12.04
N GLU A 115 12.34 -13.38 12.64
CA GLU A 115 11.11 -13.30 13.42
C GLU A 115 10.03 -12.57 12.62
N SER A 116 8.89 -13.21 12.40
CA SER A 116 7.72 -12.56 11.81
C SER A 116 7.10 -11.62 12.85
N ILE A 117 7.00 -10.34 12.51
CA ILE A 117 6.43 -9.32 13.41
C ILE A 117 4.96 -9.09 13.07
N MET A 118 4.63 -8.90 11.79
CA MET A 118 3.27 -8.64 11.34
C MET A 118 3.08 -9.14 9.92
N THR A 119 1.86 -9.60 9.64
CA THR A 119 1.40 -9.83 8.29
C THR A 119 0.07 -9.12 8.08
N SER A 120 -0.08 -8.47 6.95
CA SER A 120 -1.33 -7.80 6.61
C SER A 120 -1.62 -7.93 5.12
N MET A 121 -2.89 -7.75 4.77
CA MET A 121 -3.33 -7.65 3.38
C MET A 121 -4.14 -6.38 3.22
N THR A 122 -3.81 -5.64 2.20
CA THR A 122 -4.51 -4.43 1.80
C THR A 122 -5.10 -4.58 0.40
N LYS A 123 -6.09 -3.75 0.10
CA LYS A 123 -6.65 -3.59 -1.23
C LYS A 123 -6.45 -2.15 -1.66
N HIS A 124 -5.90 -1.94 -2.83
CA HIS A 124 -5.80 -0.61 -3.43
C HIS A 124 -7.20 -0.08 -3.76
N VAL A 125 -7.51 1.12 -3.30
CA VAL A 125 -8.81 1.79 -3.52
C VAL A 125 -8.68 3.08 -4.31
N ALA A 126 -7.49 3.70 -4.32
CA ALA A 126 -7.17 4.85 -5.15
C ALA A 126 -5.65 4.91 -5.38
N ALA A 127 -5.23 5.38 -6.54
CA ALA A 127 -3.83 5.67 -6.83
C ALA A 127 -3.72 6.80 -7.86
N ASN A 128 -2.68 7.61 -7.73
CA ASN A 128 -2.19 8.54 -8.74
C ASN A 128 -0.72 8.21 -8.99
N VAL A 129 -0.41 7.81 -10.21
CA VAL A 129 0.92 7.33 -10.61
C VAL A 129 1.43 8.26 -11.70
N GLY A 130 2.58 8.87 -11.48
CA GLY A 130 3.26 9.70 -12.47
C GLY A 130 3.86 8.86 -13.61
N ASP A 131 4.18 9.53 -14.70
CA ASP A 131 4.71 8.88 -15.90
C ASP A 131 6.10 8.25 -15.68
N ASP A 132 6.86 8.76 -14.71
CA ASP A 132 8.22 8.32 -14.40
C ASP A 132 8.31 7.41 -13.16
N ALA A 133 7.16 6.94 -12.64
CA ALA A 133 7.13 6.03 -11.49
C ALA A 133 7.77 4.69 -11.86
N GLY A 134 8.96 4.42 -11.38
CA GLY A 134 9.68 3.17 -11.68
C GLY A 134 11.12 3.09 -11.17
N SER A 135 11.62 4.17 -10.57
CA SER A 135 12.95 4.22 -9.95
C SER A 135 12.90 4.62 -8.48
N GLU A 136 11.87 4.19 -7.80
CA GLU A 136 11.56 4.55 -6.42
C GLU A 136 12.63 4.06 -5.48
N LEU A 137 13.12 4.96 -4.66
CA LEU A 137 14.11 4.67 -3.63
C LEU A 137 13.54 4.74 -2.23
N VAL A 138 12.47 5.54 -2.04
CA VAL A 138 11.89 5.80 -0.73
C VAL A 138 10.37 5.74 -0.79
N THR A 139 9.78 4.91 0.05
CA THR A 139 8.32 4.89 0.26
C THR A 139 8.00 5.37 1.65
N VAL A 140 7.10 6.34 1.75
CA VAL A 140 6.53 6.79 3.02
C VAL A 140 5.11 6.26 3.14
N ASN A 141 4.80 5.67 4.30
CA ASN A 141 3.51 5.08 4.58
C ASN A 141 2.89 5.72 5.83
N TRP A 142 1.61 6.03 5.77
CA TRP A 142 0.81 6.53 6.89
C TRP A 142 -0.35 5.59 7.14
N ASP A 143 -0.33 4.92 8.27
CA ASP A 143 -1.48 4.17 8.76
C ASP A 143 -2.49 5.12 9.37
N ILE A 144 -3.70 5.12 8.86
CA ILE A 144 -4.76 6.07 9.25
C ILE A 144 -6.06 5.36 9.62
N ASN A 145 -6.83 6.02 10.48
CA ASN A 145 -8.21 5.63 10.77
C ASN A 145 -9.17 6.53 9.97
N VAL A 146 -9.84 5.96 9.00
CA VAL A 146 -10.83 6.63 8.17
C VAL A 146 -12.22 6.23 8.64
N SER A 147 -12.92 7.13 9.32
CA SER A 147 -14.27 6.90 9.82
C SER A 147 -15.33 6.91 8.73
N ASN A 148 -15.14 7.71 7.68
CA ASN A 148 -16.04 7.83 6.53
C ASN A 148 -15.27 7.74 5.20
N PRO A 149 -15.02 6.52 4.67
CA PRO A 149 -14.32 6.36 3.40
C PRO A 149 -15.02 7.01 2.20
N ALA A 150 -16.36 7.11 2.24
CA ALA A 150 -17.14 7.72 1.16
C ALA A 150 -16.89 9.22 1.01
N GLU A 151 -16.54 9.91 2.08
CA GLU A 151 -16.13 11.31 2.05
C GLU A 151 -14.62 11.46 1.85
N PHE A 152 -13.82 10.60 2.48
CA PHE A 152 -12.38 10.67 2.43
C PHE A 152 -11.80 10.44 1.02
N LEU A 153 -12.23 9.39 0.33
CA LEU A 153 -11.64 9.01 -0.95
C LEU A 153 -11.80 10.08 -2.04
N PRO A 154 -12.98 10.71 -2.24
CA PRO A 154 -13.11 11.80 -3.20
C PRO A 154 -12.22 12.99 -2.89
N LEU A 155 -12.11 13.38 -1.61
CA LEU A 155 -11.25 14.48 -1.18
C LEU A 155 -9.76 14.17 -1.40
N TRP A 156 -9.35 12.94 -1.09
CA TRP A 156 -7.98 12.50 -1.34
C TRP A 156 -7.66 12.51 -2.84
N MET A 157 -8.58 12.03 -3.68
CA MET A 157 -8.43 12.04 -5.15
C MET A 157 -8.35 13.46 -5.72
N GLU A 158 -9.14 14.40 -5.20
CA GLU A 158 -9.07 15.81 -5.58
C GLU A 158 -7.70 16.38 -5.20
N LEU A 159 -7.26 16.15 -3.98
CA LEU A 159 -5.97 16.58 -3.47
C LEU A 159 -4.82 16.01 -4.29
N SER A 160 -4.82 14.71 -4.56
CA SER A 160 -3.74 14.04 -5.29
C SER A 160 -3.62 14.45 -6.76
N LYS A 161 -4.68 14.99 -7.35
CA LYS A 161 -4.69 15.51 -8.74
C LYS A 161 -4.33 16.99 -8.83
N SER A 162 -4.36 17.71 -7.72
CA SER A 162 -4.10 19.15 -7.69
C SER A 162 -2.60 19.48 -7.73
N THR A 163 -1.87 18.86 -8.67
CA THR A 163 -0.42 19.08 -8.85
C THR A 163 -0.06 20.53 -9.19
N GLU A 164 -1.01 21.33 -9.67
CA GLU A 164 -0.80 22.74 -9.99
C GLU A 164 -0.58 23.63 -8.75
N ASN A 165 -1.04 23.19 -7.58
CA ASN A 165 -0.99 23.98 -6.34
C ASN A 165 -0.02 23.44 -5.29
N TYR A 166 0.51 22.24 -5.48
CA TYR A 166 1.46 21.60 -4.57
C TYR A 166 2.60 21.05 -5.40
N ASP A 167 3.79 21.38 -5.00
CA ASP A 167 5.01 20.76 -5.55
C ASP A 167 5.11 19.33 -4.99
N TRP A 168 4.22 18.47 -5.52
CA TRP A 168 4.21 17.05 -5.18
C TRP A 168 5.40 16.40 -5.87
N ASN A 169 6.54 16.42 -5.21
CA ASN A 169 7.73 15.69 -5.66
C ASN A 169 7.58 14.16 -5.44
N ALA A 170 6.36 13.67 -5.30
CA ALA A 170 6.09 12.24 -5.21
C ALA A 170 5.86 11.66 -6.61
N ASP A 171 6.56 10.57 -6.92
CA ASP A 171 6.45 9.88 -8.21
C ASP A 171 5.11 9.12 -8.32
N ALA A 172 4.61 8.64 -7.19
CA ALA A 172 3.28 8.03 -7.06
C ALA A 172 2.74 8.16 -5.64
N CYS A 173 1.42 8.22 -5.51
CA CYS A 173 0.74 8.11 -4.21
C CYS A 173 -0.53 7.27 -4.34
N GLY A 174 -0.92 6.62 -3.26
CA GLY A 174 -2.14 5.82 -3.25
C GLY A 174 -2.75 5.63 -1.87
N VAL A 175 -3.95 5.09 -1.89
CA VAL A 175 -4.69 4.69 -0.70
C VAL A 175 -5.02 3.21 -0.78
N GLN A 176 -4.79 2.52 0.31
CA GLN A 176 -5.13 1.12 0.50
C GLN A 176 -6.08 0.96 1.67
N GLN A 177 -7.03 0.05 1.54
CA GLN A 177 -7.88 -0.39 2.63
C GLN A 177 -7.30 -1.65 3.25
N HIS A 178 -7.15 -1.68 4.57
CA HIS A 178 -6.79 -2.90 5.29
C HIS A 178 -7.92 -3.92 5.23
N MET A 179 -7.60 -5.13 4.79
CA MET A 179 -8.56 -6.24 4.69
C MET A 179 -8.33 -7.28 5.78
N LEU A 180 -7.07 -7.65 6.02
CA LEU A 180 -6.66 -8.66 6.99
C LEU A 180 -5.41 -8.19 7.74
N GLY A 181 -5.24 -8.66 8.97
CA GLY A 181 -4.01 -8.46 9.74
C GLY A 181 -3.78 -7.03 10.20
N ASN A 182 -4.83 -6.22 10.38
CA ASN A 182 -4.66 -4.91 11.01
C ASN A 182 -4.13 -5.09 12.44
N ASN A 183 -3.37 -4.12 12.92
CA ASN A 183 -2.72 -4.17 14.23
C ASN A 183 -3.65 -3.92 15.43
N GLY A 184 -4.96 -3.96 15.26
CA GLY A 184 -5.95 -3.76 16.31
C GLY A 184 -6.12 -2.33 16.83
N ASN A 185 -5.37 -1.35 16.30
CA ASN A 185 -5.39 0.05 16.75
C ASN A 185 -6.44 0.91 16.03
N GLY A 186 -7.45 0.30 15.43
CA GLY A 186 -8.48 1.03 14.67
C GLY A 186 -8.00 1.54 13.31
N ILE A 187 -6.82 1.17 12.86
CA ILE A 187 -6.29 1.50 11.54
C ILE A 187 -7.15 0.80 10.50
N THR A 188 -7.65 1.57 9.55
CA THR A 188 -8.54 1.08 8.49
C THR A 188 -7.92 1.21 7.10
N HIS A 189 -7.03 2.17 6.92
CA HIS A 189 -6.41 2.48 5.64
C HIS A 189 -4.92 2.78 5.82
N ASN A 190 -4.20 2.65 4.72
CA ASN A 190 -2.84 3.11 4.56
C ASN A 190 -2.80 4.10 3.38
N VAL A 191 -2.16 5.25 3.58
CA VAL A 191 -1.77 6.16 2.51
C VAL A 191 -0.28 5.95 2.27
N TRP A 192 0.11 5.83 1.03
CA TRP A 192 1.51 5.68 0.67
C TRP A 192 1.90 6.68 -0.41
N CYS A 193 3.15 7.14 -0.37
CA CYS A 193 3.76 7.92 -1.43
C CYS A 193 5.19 7.44 -1.68
N VAL A 194 5.60 7.47 -2.93
CA VAL A 194 6.90 7.02 -3.41
C VAL A 194 7.70 8.21 -3.92
N PHE A 195 8.98 8.25 -3.63
CA PHE A 195 9.87 9.35 -3.93
C PHE A 195 11.19 8.84 -4.52
N SER A 196 11.75 9.59 -5.45
CA SER A 196 13.05 9.31 -6.07
C SER A 196 14.24 9.46 -5.11
N SER A 197 14.05 10.11 -3.96
CA SER A 197 15.12 10.31 -2.96
C SER A 197 14.57 10.62 -1.56
N PRO A 198 15.38 10.38 -0.50
CA PRO A 198 15.04 10.82 0.85
C PRO A 198 14.83 12.34 0.96
N GLN A 199 15.56 13.13 0.19
CA GLN A 199 15.42 14.58 0.16
C GLN A 199 14.06 15.00 -0.40
N ALA A 200 13.60 14.35 -1.48
CA ALA A 200 12.27 14.58 -2.04
C ALA A 200 11.18 14.24 -1.02
N ALA A 201 11.31 13.10 -0.32
CA ALA A 201 10.38 12.69 0.72
C ALA A 201 10.32 13.71 1.88
N LEU A 202 11.47 14.18 2.37
CA LEU A 202 11.53 15.17 3.45
C LEU A 202 10.96 16.53 3.00
N SER A 203 11.28 17.00 1.79
CA SER A 203 10.71 18.24 1.25
C SER A 203 9.18 18.16 1.15
N PHE A 204 8.65 17.02 0.70
CA PHE A 204 7.22 16.79 0.67
C PHE A 204 6.62 16.88 2.08
N LEU A 205 7.22 16.19 3.07
CA LEU A 205 6.72 16.19 4.44
C LEU A 205 6.74 17.60 5.05
N ASP A 206 7.78 18.37 4.84
CA ASP A 206 7.89 19.74 5.33
C ASP A 206 6.79 20.62 4.74
N ASN A 207 6.58 20.57 3.43
CA ASN A 207 5.55 21.35 2.75
C ASN A 207 4.15 20.89 3.15
N TYR A 208 3.90 19.59 3.19
CA TYR A 208 2.60 19.03 3.48
C TYR A 208 2.20 19.23 4.95
N ILE A 209 3.09 18.95 5.90
CA ILE A 209 2.84 19.13 7.33
C ILE A 209 2.68 20.59 7.68
N THR A 210 3.51 21.46 7.13
CA THR A 210 3.39 22.90 7.36
C THR A 210 2.06 23.43 6.85
N CYS A 211 1.63 22.99 5.69
CA CYS A 211 0.34 23.37 5.12
C CYS A 211 -0.84 22.87 5.98
N LEU A 212 -0.85 21.61 6.40
CA LEU A 212 -1.96 21.03 7.15
C LEU A 212 -2.05 21.47 8.61
N LEU A 213 -0.92 21.72 9.27
CA LEU A 213 -0.90 22.03 10.71
C LEU A 213 -1.09 23.52 11.01
N TYR A 214 -0.73 24.41 10.09
CA TYR A 214 -0.69 25.85 10.37
C TYR A 214 -1.72 26.68 9.60
N THR A 215 -2.43 26.10 8.65
CA THR A 215 -3.53 26.78 7.98
C THR A 215 -4.86 26.18 8.43
N SER A 216 -5.71 27.03 8.94
CA SER A 216 -7.12 26.76 9.27
C SER A 216 -7.87 26.05 8.14
N PRO A 217 -9.02 25.43 8.38
CA PRO A 217 -9.58 24.24 7.75
C PRO A 217 -9.92 24.30 6.26
N SER A 218 -9.24 25.12 5.47
CA SER A 218 -9.47 25.17 4.03
C SER A 218 -8.20 24.77 3.26
N PRO A 219 -8.23 23.72 2.43
CA PRO A 219 -7.13 23.40 1.51
C PRO A 219 -6.76 24.54 0.53
N ARG A 220 -7.58 25.62 0.48
CA ARG A 220 -7.34 26.78 -0.38
C ARG A 220 -6.30 27.77 0.14
N ASP A 221 -5.90 27.61 1.39
CA ASP A 221 -4.96 28.55 2.05
C ASP A 221 -3.50 28.07 2.01
N CYS A 222 -3.23 26.93 1.43
CA CYS A 222 -1.91 26.43 1.12
C CYS A 222 -1.42 27.00 -0.23
N ARG A 223 -1.16 28.31 -0.28
CA ARG A 223 -0.56 28.97 -1.44
C ARG A 223 0.81 29.52 -1.11
#